data_3158a20f04ae4dfc3bfe4a3ee8b1d265
#
_entry.id   3158a20f04ae4dfc3bfe4a3ee8b1d265
#
_cell.length_a   1.000
_cell.length_b   1.000
_cell.length_c   1.000
_cell.angle_alpha   90.00
_cell.angle_beta   90.00
_cell.angle_gamma   90.00
#
_symmetry.space_group_name_H-M   'P 1'
#
loop_
_entity.id
_entity.type
_entity.pdbx_description
1 polymer ?
#
loop_
_entity_poly.entity_id
_entity_poly.type
_entity_poly.pdbx_seq_one_letter_code
_entity_poly.pdbx_strand_id
1 'polypeptide(L)'
;MRLGFVERMIPVTLDPRRTRLRLYRVGDNFLAFWLALVDPYRAEIERGLGRSILPVLTAGLDDFLGPRYEEAFRAHLRLLAEKGALGPDVVAIGPFWTSEAEPVEIDAVALAGRAREAVLVGECKWARRVDSRRARRDLERKSAALPRRREPLRFAVCAREAVEDAEADVVPISAADIFP
;
A
#
# COMPACT_ATOMS: atom_id res chain seq x y z
N MET A 1 -20.85 16.01 -6.75
CA MET A 1 -19.92 15.54 -5.69
C MET A 1 -20.26 14.09 -5.41
N ARG A 2 -19.36 13.11 -5.70
CA ARG A 2 -19.58 11.72 -5.30
C ARG A 2 -19.09 11.60 -3.86
N LEU A 3 -19.98 11.23 -2.95
CA LEU A 3 -19.60 10.86 -1.59
C LEU A 3 -18.84 9.54 -1.68
N GLY A 4 -17.51 9.60 -1.71
CA GLY A 4 -16.62 8.47 -1.93
C GLY A 4 -16.43 7.59 -0.68
N PHE A 5 -17.52 7.20 0.00
CA PHE A 5 -17.42 6.35 1.18
C PHE A 5 -16.87 4.95 0.91
N VAL A 6 -17.03 4.45 -0.31
CA VAL A 6 -16.53 3.15 -0.72
C VAL A 6 -15.63 3.33 -1.94
N GLU A 7 -14.41 2.86 -1.84
CA GLU A 7 -13.42 2.81 -2.91
C GLU A 7 -13.33 1.40 -3.47
N ARG A 8 -13.24 1.33 -4.80
CA ARG A 8 -12.97 0.10 -5.51
C ARG A 8 -11.49 0.02 -5.85
N MET A 9 -10.84 -1.02 -5.37
CA MET A 9 -9.45 -1.36 -5.70
C MET A 9 -9.41 -2.47 -6.73
N ILE A 10 -8.49 -2.38 -7.67
CA ILE A 10 -8.20 -3.39 -8.68
C ILE A 10 -6.69 -3.50 -8.87
N PRO A 11 -6.16 -4.66 -9.27
CA PRO A 11 -4.77 -4.77 -9.66
C PRO A 11 -4.43 -3.74 -10.75
N VAL A 12 -3.35 -2.99 -10.56
CA VAL A 12 -2.97 -1.89 -11.46
C VAL A 12 -2.69 -2.36 -12.90
N THR A 13 -2.36 -3.64 -13.07
CA THR A 13 -2.11 -4.29 -14.37
C THR A 13 -3.37 -4.57 -15.17
N LEU A 14 -4.56 -4.53 -14.55
CA LEU A 14 -5.82 -4.91 -15.19
C LEU A 14 -6.61 -3.69 -15.68
N ASP A 15 -7.43 -3.92 -16.71
CA ASP A 15 -8.38 -2.89 -17.19
C ASP A 15 -9.58 -2.78 -16.21
N PRO A 16 -9.83 -1.60 -15.62
CA PRO A 16 -10.93 -1.39 -14.69
C PRO A 16 -12.31 -1.69 -15.24
N ARG A 17 -12.48 -1.64 -16.57
CA ARG A 17 -13.76 -1.85 -17.25
C ARG A 17 -14.06 -3.33 -17.51
N ARG A 18 -13.01 -4.17 -17.57
CA ARG A 18 -13.12 -5.57 -17.97
C ARG A 18 -12.93 -6.56 -16.83
N THR A 19 -12.17 -6.15 -15.77
CA THR A 19 -11.87 -7.07 -14.68
C THR A 19 -13.04 -7.28 -13.73
N ARG A 20 -13.20 -8.53 -13.28
CA ARG A 20 -14.04 -8.91 -12.13
C ARG A 20 -13.23 -9.01 -10.84
N LEU A 21 -11.91 -9.04 -10.91
CA LEU A 21 -11.01 -9.07 -9.75
C LEU A 21 -10.96 -7.68 -9.14
N ARG A 22 -11.66 -7.51 -8.04
CA ARG A 22 -11.80 -6.23 -7.35
C ARG A 22 -12.02 -6.42 -5.86
N LEU A 23 -11.52 -5.51 -5.07
CA LEU A 23 -11.78 -5.36 -3.64
C LEU A 23 -12.48 -4.02 -3.40
N TYR A 24 -13.21 -3.93 -2.30
CA TYR A 24 -13.86 -2.70 -1.85
C TYR A 24 -13.39 -2.38 -0.45
N ARG A 25 -13.15 -1.10 -0.18
CA ARG A 25 -12.81 -0.61 1.16
C ARG A 25 -13.57 0.67 1.47
N VAL A 26 -13.66 1.01 2.74
CA VAL A 26 -14.10 2.33 3.18
C VAL A 26 -13.01 3.34 2.83
N GLY A 27 -13.33 4.32 1.98
CA GLY A 27 -12.37 5.31 1.46
C GLY A 27 -12.09 6.43 2.45
N ASP A 28 -13.09 6.82 3.23
CA ASP A 28 -12.93 7.83 4.28
C ASP A 28 -12.22 7.23 5.50
N ASN A 29 -11.09 7.82 5.88
CA ASN A 29 -10.26 7.29 6.98
C ASN A 29 -10.92 7.40 8.35
N PHE A 30 -11.70 8.46 8.59
CA PHE A 30 -12.41 8.61 9.86
C PHE A 30 -13.55 7.58 9.98
N LEU A 31 -14.35 7.44 8.92
CA LEU A 31 -15.41 6.45 8.88
C LEU A 31 -14.87 5.02 9.01
N ALA A 32 -13.76 4.73 8.35
CA ALA A 32 -13.10 3.43 8.47
C ALA A 32 -12.60 3.16 9.90
N PHE A 33 -11.97 4.16 10.52
CA PHE A 33 -11.53 4.10 11.92
C PHE A 33 -12.73 3.88 12.86
N TRP A 34 -13.79 4.65 12.68
CA TRP A 34 -14.99 4.53 13.47
C TRP A 34 -15.59 3.12 13.39
N LEU A 35 -15.86 2.64 12.17
CA LEU A 35 -16.49 1.34 11.96
C LEU A 35 -15.62 0.15 12.40
N ALA A 36 -14.30 0.24 12.24
CA ALA A 36 -13.41 -0.86 12.59
C ALA A 36 -13.08 -0.93 14.08
N LEU A 37 -12.90 0.21 14.75
CA LEU A 37 -12.37 0.26 16.10
C LEU A 37 -13.37 0.76 17.14
N VAL A 38 -14.22 1.75 16.82
CA VAL A 38 -15.08 2.41 17.80
C VAL A 38 -16.48 1.81 17.86
N ASP A 39 -17.12 1.66 16.70
CA ASP A 39 -18.51 1.19 16.61
C ASP A 39 -18.77 -0.18 17.25
N PRO A 40 -17.85 -1.18 17.19
CA PRO A 40 -18.03 -2.45 17.89
C PRO A 40 -18.19 -2.32 19.43
N TYR A 41 -17.72 -1.21 20.00
CA TYR A 41 -17.79 -0.95 21.45
C TYR A 41 -18.70 0.24 21.78
N ARG A 42 -19.57 0.62 20.86
CA ARG A 42 -20.44 1.79 21.01
C ARG A 42 -21.32 1.70 22.26
N ALA A 43 -21.91 0.55 22.52
CA ALA A 43 -22.80 0.33 23.65
C ALA A 43 -22.08 0.51 25.00
N GLU A 44 -20.85 0.03 25.12
CA GLU A 44 -20.01 0.16 26.29
C GLU A 44 -19.59 1.63 26.51
N ILE A 45 -19.25 2.32 25.44
CA ILE A 45 -18.88 3.74 25.48
C ILE A 45 -20.07 4.58 25.93
N GLU A 46 -21.27 4.35 25.39
CA GLU A 46 -22.52 5.04 25.76
C GLU A 46 -22.91 4.78 27.24
N ARG A 47 -22.51 3.65 27.80
CA ARG A 47 -22.68 3.31 29.23
C ARG A 47 -21.59 3.91 30.14
N GLY A 48 -20.68 4.73 29.62
CA GLY A 48 -19.62 5.38 30.37
C GLY A 48 -18.34 4.55 30.57
N LEU A 49 -18.21 3.40 29.89
CA LEU A 49 -17.05 2.50 30.01
C LEU A 49 -15.92 2.84 29.03
N GLY A 50 -15.94 4.01 28.39
CA GLY A 50 -14.99 4.40 27.36
C GLY A 50 -13.50 4.29 27.77
N ARG A 51 -13.17 4.60 29.04
CA ARG A 51 -11.80 4.43 29.55
C ARG A 51 -11.34 2.98 29.57
N SER A 52 -12.23 2.04 29.89
CA SER A 52 -11.92 0.61 29.92
C SER A 52 -11.71 0.02 28.52
N ILE A 53 -12.30 0.64 27.50
CA ILE A 53 -12.16 0.22 26.10
C ILE A 53 -10.89 0.73 25.44
N LEU A 54 -10.28 1.82 25.92
CA LEU A 54 -9.07 2.42 25.35
C LEU A 54 -7.93 1.42 25.09
N PRO A 55 -7.56 0.52 26.01
CA PRO A 55 -6.50 -0.45 25.73
C PRO A 55 -6.83 -1.39 24.57
N VAL A 56 -8.11 -1.77 24.42
CA VAL A 56 -8.58 -2.64 23.33
C VAL A 56 -8.48 -1.90 21.99
N LEU A 57 -8.94 -0.65 21.93
CA LEU A 57 -8.82 0.18 20.73
C LEU A 57 -7.36 0.38 20.33
N THR A 58 -6.49 0.65 21.31
CA THR A 58 -5.06 0.86 21.08
C THR A 58 -4.38 -0.39 20.54
N ALA A 59 -4.76 -1.57 21.04
CA ALA A 59 -4.21 -2.85 20.55
C ALA A 59 -4.59 -3.14 19.09
N GLY A 60 -5.77 -2.69 18.63
CA GLY A 60 -6.22 -2.86 17.23
C GLY A 60 -5.67 -1.82 16.26
N LEU A 61 -4.96 -0.81 16.76
CA LEU A 61 -4.57 0.34 15.93
C LEU A 61 -3.53 -0.04 14.87
N ASP A 62 -2.57 -0.88 15.19
CA ASP A 62 -1.51 -1.28 14.25
C ASP A 62 -2.09 -2.06 13.06
N ASP A 63 -3.03 -2.96 13.30
CA ASP A 63 -3.72 -3.72 12.25
C ASP A 63 -4.57 -2.79 11.35
N PHE A 64 -5.22 -1.80 11.96
CA PHE A 64 -5.97 -0.78 11.21
C PHE A 64 -5.06 0.11 10.36
N LEU A 65 -3.92 0.52 10.89
CA LEU A 65 -3.00 1.46 10.23
C LEU A 65 -2.21 0.84 9.08
N GLY A 66 -1.90 -0.45 9.11
CA GLY A 66 -1.13 -1.13 8.07
C GLY A 66 -1.65 -0.84 6.66
N PRO A 67 -2.90 -1.21 6.31
CA PRO A 67 -3.46 -0.96 4.97
C PRO A 67 -3.59 0.54 4.62
N ARG A 68 -3.69 1.43 5.59
CA ARG A 68 -3.71 2.89 5.38
C ARG A 68 -2.33 3.43 5.06
N TYR A 69 -1.31 2.87 5.69
CA TYR A 69 0.08 3.22 5.42
C TYR A 69 0.52 2.78 4.02
N GLU A 70 0.06 1.62 3.54
CA GLU A 70 0.26 1.20 2.15
C GLU A 70 -0.34 2.19 1.15
N GLU A 71 -1.53 2.75 1.42
CA GLU A 71 -2.11 3.77 0.53
C GLU A 71 -1.33 5.08 0.57
N ALA A 72 -0.89 5.51 1.75
CA ALA A 72 -0.02 6.67 1.89
C ALA A 72 1.31 6.47 1.14
N PHE A 73 1.89 5.28 1.22
CA PHE A 73 3.06 4.89 0.44
C PHE A 73 2.81 4.97 -1.08
N ARG A 74 1.69 4.43 -1.58
CA ARG A 74 1.30 4.56 -3.00
C ARG A 74 1.10 6.01 -3.41
N ALA A 75 0.48 6.83 -2.56
CA ALA A 75 0.31 8.25 -2.80
C ALA A 75 1.65 8.97 -2.91
N HIS A 76 2.59 8.66 -2.00
CA HIS A 76 3.95 9.22 -2.06
C HIS A 76 4.69 8.80 -3.35
N LEU A 77 4.59 7.55 -3.77
CA LEU A 77 5.17 7.10 -5.04
C LEU A 77 4.56 7.85 -6.25
N ARG A 78 3.25 8.19 -6.22
CA ARG A 78 2.64 9.02 -7.28
C ARG A 78 3.26 10.42 -7.32
N LEU A 79 3.50 11.04 -6.14
CA LEU A 79 4.19 12.33 -6.06
C LEU A 79 5.64 12.26 -6.59
N LEU A 80 6.36 11.18 -6.29
CA LEU A 80 7.69 10.94 -6.84
C LEU A 80 7.65 10.78 -8.37
N ALA A 81 6.65 10.08 -8.90
CA ALA A 81 6.46 9.94 -10.35
C ALA A 81 6.13 11.29 -11.03
N GLU A 82 5.27 12.10 -10.44
CA GLU A 82 4.96 13.47 -10.93
C GLU A 82 6.21 14.36 -10.98
N LYS A 83 7.13 14.19 -10.02
CA LYS A 83 8.43 14.87 -10.00
C LYS A 83 9.46 14.26 -10.94
N GLY A 84 9.12 13.19 -11.67
CA GLY A 84 10.05 12.48 -12.57
C GLY A 84 11.07 11.56 -11.88
N ALA A 85 11.04 11.43 -10.55
CA ALA A 85 12.01 10.65 -9.78
C ALA A 85 11.94 9.14 -10.04
N LEU A 86 10.80 8.65 -10.54
CA LEU A 86 10.60 7.24 -10.90
C LEU A 86 10.78 6.97 -12.40
N GLY A 87 11.18 7.97 -13.18
CA GLY A 87 11.31 7.91 -14.62
C GLY A 87 10.24 8.75 -15.33
N PRO A 88 10.47 9.16 -16.59
CA PRO A 88 9.65 10.17 -17.26
C PRO A 88 8.31 9.61 -17.80
N ASP A 89 8.16 8.30 -17.90
CA ASP A 89 7.04 7.64 -18.60
C ASP A 89 6.15 6.78 -17.68
N VAL A 90 6.21 6.98 -16.37
CA VAL A 90 5.31 6.31 -15.41
C VAL A 90 3.87 6.79 -15.64
N VAL A 91 2.96 5.86 -15.94
CA VAL A 91 1.57 6.15 -16.31
C VAL A 91 0.54 5.67 -15.27
N ALA A 92 0.93 4.78 -14.37
CA ALA A 92 0.05 4.31 -13.30
C ALA A 92 0.85 3.75 -12.13
N ILE A 93 0.33 3.93 -10.92
CA ILE A 93 0.83 3.32 -9.69
C ILE A 93 -0.36 2.79 -8.90
N GLY A 94 -0.29 1.52 -8.49
CA GLY A 94 -1.34 0.87 -7.72
C GLY A 94 -0.92 -0.49 -7.18
N PRO A 95 -1.78 -1.15 -6.40
CA PRO A 95 -1.53 -2.48 -5.89
C PRO A 95 -1.61 -3.54 -6.98
N PHE A 96 -1.00 -4.68 -6.74
CA PHE A 96 -1.10 -5.85 -7.58
C PHE A 96 -1.37 -7.09 -6.72
N TRP A 97 -2.31 -7.92 -7.16
CA TRP A 97 -2.55 -9.24 -6.59
C TRP A 97 -3.10 -10.19 -7.64
N THR A 98 -2.94 -11.49 -7.38
CA THR A 98 -3.49 -12.56 -8.21
C THR A 98 -4.63 -13.29 -7.47
N SER A 99 -5.46 -14.03 -8.21
CA SER A 99 -6.55 -14.85 -7.67
C SER A 99 -6.26 -16.35 -7.73
N GLU A 100 -5.00 -16.72 -7.85
CA GLU A 100 -4.54 -18.10 -7.92
C GLU A 100 -4.57 -18.80 -6.57
N ALA A 101 -4.33 -20.13 -6.55
CA ALA A 101 -4.33 -20.92 -5.32
C ALA A 101 -3.26 -20.45 -4.31
N GLU A 102 -2.12 -19.98 -4.83
CA GLU A 102 -1.09 -19.27 -4.05
C GLU A 102 -1.08 -17.79 -4.49
N PRO A 103 -1.86 -16.93 -3.81
CA PRO A 103 -1.98 -15.53 -4.22
C PRO A 103 -0.66 -14.79 -4.01
N VAL A 104 -0.27 -14.04 -5.03
CA VAL A 104 0.86 -13.11 -4.95
C VAL A 104 0.29 -11.72 -4.75
N GLU A 105 0.84 -10.98 -3.77
CA GLU A 105 0.48 -9.60 -3.48
C GLU A 105 1.73 -8.72 -3.47
N ILE A 106 1.64 -7.54 -4.13
CA ILE A 106 2.65 -6.48 -4.15
C ILE A 106 1.94 -5.17 -3.83
N ASP A 107 2.39 -4.46 -2.81
CA ASP A 107 1.70 -3.29 -2.28
C ASP A 107 1.68 -2.12 -3.26
N ALA A 108 2.72 -1.98 -4.08
CA ALA A 108 2.81 -0.97 -5.12
C ALA A 108 3.54 -1.49 -6.36
N VAL A 109 2.97 -1.26 -7.54
CA VAL A 109 3.62 -1.47 -8.83
C VAL A 109 3.49 -0.19 -9.65
N ALA A 110 4.61 0.34 -10.13
CA ALA A 110 4.62 1.44 -11.08
C ALA A 110 4.72 0.88 -12.51
N LEU A 111 3.78 1.29 -13.35
CA LEU A 111 3.71 0.90 -14.76
C LEU A 111 4.15 2.07 -15.63
N ALA A 112 4.94 1.79 -16.65
CA ALA A 112 5.48 2.78 -17.57
C ALA A 112 5.14 2.50 -19.03
N GLY A 113 5.10 3.55 -19.82
CA GLY A 113 4.87 3.53 -21.25
C GLY A 113 3.50 3.01 -21.68
N ARG A 114 3.29 2.98 -23.00
CA ARG A 114 2.02 2.50 -23.59
C ARG A 114 1.77 1.01 -23.35
N ALA A 115 2.84 0.22 -23.26
CA ALA A 115 2.77 -1.22 -22.99
C ALA A 115 2.44 -1.54 -21.51
N ARG A 116 2.47 -0.54 -20.63
CA ARG A 116 2.21 -0.66 -19.19
C ARG A 116 3.11 -1.72 -18.54
N GLU A 117 4.41 -1.63 -18.81
CA GLU A 117 5.42 -2.50 -18.23
C GLU A 117 5.74 -2.07 -16.80
N ALA A 118 5.89 -3.00 -15.87
CA ALA A 118 6.32 -2.72 -14.53
C ALA A 118 7.79 -2.28 -14.53
N VAL A 119 8.06 -1.10 -13.96
CA VAL A 119 9.40 -0.50 -13.84
C VAL A 119 9.85 -0.38 -12.39
N LEU A 120 8.90 -0.50 -11.45
CA LEU A 120 9.15 -0.49 -10.02
C LEU A 120 8.12 -1.35 -9.33
N VAL A 121 8.57 -2.13 -8.33
CA VAL A 121 7.72 -2.86 -7.39
C VAL A 121 8.06 -2.42 -5.97
N GLY A 122 7.04 -2.37 -5.10
CA GLY A 122 7.23 -1.86 -3.74
C GLY A 122 6.50 -2.64 -2.68
N GLU A 123 7.11 -2.72 -1.51
CA GLU A 123 6.55 -3.30 -0.29
C GLU A 123 6.55 -2.29 0.84
N CYS A 124 5.43 -2.21 1.55
CA CYS A 124 5.22 -1.31 2.67
C CYS A 124 4.97 -2.11 3.94
N LYS A 125 5.77 -1.89 4.97
CA LYS A 125 5.61 -2.55 6.27
C LYS A 125 5.32 -1.52 7.36
N TRP A 126 4.27 -1.75 8.12
CA TRP A 126 3.98 -0.99 9.34
C TRP A 126 4.96 -1.34 10.49
N ALA A 127 6.19 -1.72 10.17
CA ALA A 127 7.27 -2.00 11.10
C ALA A 127 8.15 -0.76 11.29
N ARG A 128 8.78 -0.63 12.46
CA ARG A 128 9.71 0.48 12.72
C ARG A 128 10.88 0.44 11.76
N ARG A 129 11.47 -0.74 11.54
CA ARG A 129 12.62 -0.94 10.66
C ARG A 129 12.41 -2.14 9.77
N VAL A 130 12.92 -2.08 8.55
CA VAL A 130 12.82 -3.15 7.56
C VAL A 130 14.19 -3.39 6.92
N ASP A 131 14.60 -4.65 6.89
CA ASP A 131 15.77 -5.10 6.12
C ASP A 131 15.44 -5.05 4.63
N SER A 132 16.08 -4.13 3.94
CA SER A 132 15.91 -3.90 2.52
C SER A 132 16.27 -5.10 1.65
N ARG A 133 17.35 -5.82 1.99
CA ARG A 133 17.81 -6.97 1.20
C ARG A 133 16.80 -8.10 1.21
N ARG A 134 16.18 -8.35 2.36
CA ARG A 134 15.14 -9.37 2.49
C ARG A 134 13.89 -8.96 1.70
N ALA A 135 13.42 -7.72 1.88
CA ALA A 135 12.26 -7.19 1.17
C ALA A 135 12.46 -7.20 -0.35
N ARG A 136 13.63 -6.78 -0.83
CA ARG A 136 14.00 -6.80 -2.24
C ARG A 136 13.94 -8.21 -2.84
N ARG A 137 14.57 -9.21 -2.18
CA ARG A 137 14.51 -10.61 -2.67
C ARG A 137 13.08 -11.15 -2.74
N ASP A 138 12.25 -10.81 -1.77
CA ASP A 138 10.84 -11.22 -1.77
C ASP A 138 10.06 -10.55 -2.92
N LEU A 139 10.25 -9.25 -3.11
CA LEU A 139 9.68 -8.49 -4.23
C LEU A 139 10.15 -9.01 -5.59
N GLU A 140 11.43 -9.35 -5.73
CA GLU A 140 11.96 -9.91 -6.97
C GLU A 140 11.26 -11.24 -7.31
N ARG A 141 11.11 -12.13 -6.33
CA ARG A 141 10.37 -13.38 -6.47
C ARG A 141 8.89 -13.13 -6.85
N LYS A 142 8.22 -12.24 -6.13
CA LYS A 142 6.81 -11.86 -6.38
C LYS A 142 6.62 -11.23 -7.76
N SER A 143 7.60 -10.45 -8.21
CA SER A 143 7.54 -9.76 -9.51
C SER A 143 7.47 -10.72 -10.71
N ALA A 144 7.83 -11.99 -10.55
CA ALA A 144 7.68 -13.01 -11.58
C ALA A 144 6.20 -13.24 -12.00
N ALA A 145 5.24 -12.91 -11.12
CA ALA A 145 3.81 -12.98 -11.42
C ALA A 145 3.29 -11.80 -12.26
N LEU A 146 4.10 -10.76 -12.46
CA LEU A 146 3.69 -9.60 -13.26
C LEU A 146 3.64 -9.97 -14.75
N PRO A 147 2.60 -9.56 -15.48
CA PRO A 147 2.42 -9.92 -16.88
C PRO A 147 3.49 -9.32 -17.81
N ARG A 148 4.05 -8.17 -17.44
CA ARG A 148 5.10 -7.47 -18.20
C ARG A 148 6.01 -6.72 -17.27
N ARG A 149 7.33 -6.85 -17.50
CA ARG A 149 8.36 -6.14 -16.76
C ARG A 149 9.34 -5.50 -17.72
N ARG A 150 9.89 -4.35 -17.35
CA ARG A 150 11.01 -3.69 -18.02
C ARG A 150 12.25 -3.80 -17.13
N GLU A 151 13.34 -4.24 -17.67
CA GLU A 151 14.61 -4.28 -16.96
C GLU A 151 15.44 -3.00 -17.21
N PRO A 152 16.19 -2.51 -16.23
CA PRO A 152 16.28 -3.00 -14.86
C PRO A 152 15.02 -2.66 -14.06
N LEU A 153 14.50 -3.63 -13.28
CA LEU A 153 13.40 -3.40 -12.37
C LEU A 153 13.94 -2.73 -11.09
N ARG A 154 13.27 -1.66 -10.63
CA ARG A 154 13.58 -0.96 -9.39
C ARG A 154 12.67 -1.44 -8.25
N PHE A 155 13.13 -1.25 -7.03
CA PHE A 155 12.41 -1.64 -5.83
C PHE A 155 12.13 -0.41 -4.96
N ALA A 156 11.01 -0.40 -4.25
CA ALA A 156 10.73 0.58 -3.21
C ALA A 156 10.37 -0.17 -1.93
N VAL A 157 11.00 0.19 -0.82
CA VAL A 157 10.72 -0.40 0.48
C VAL A 157 10.35 0.70 1.45
N CYS A 158 9.23 0.51 2.14
CA CYS A 158 8.70 1.49 3.09
C CYS A 158 8.64 0.92 4.50
N ALA A 159 9.11 1.70 5.48
CA ALA A 159 9.06 1.40 6.91
C ALA A 159 8.65 2.65 7.69
N ARG A 160 8.22 2.51 8.95
CA ARG A 160 7.84 3.69 9.77
C ARG A 160 9.03 4.61 10.05
N GLU A 161 10.19 4.05 10.40
CA GLU A 161 11.35 4.82 10.84
C GLU A 161 12.51 4.72 9.87
N ALA A 162 12.92 3.51 9.50
CA ALA A 162 14.08 3.32 8.64
C ALA A 162 14.01 2.04 7.80
N VAL A 163 14.54 2.13 6.59
CA VAL A 163 14.88 1.01 5.72
C VAL A 163 16.38 0.81 5.82
N GLU A 164 16.80 -0.35 6.32
CA GLU A 164 18.21 -0.66 6.57
C GLU A 164 18.83 -1.32 5.33
N ASP A 165 20.13 -1.11 5.13
CA ASP A 165 20.94 -1.72 4.07
C ASP A 165 20.38 -1.57 2.65
N ALA A 166 19.85 -0.39 2.31
CA ALA A 166 19.29 -0.11 0.99
C ALA A 166 20.37 -0.16 -0.10
N GLU A 167 20.18 -1.02 -1.09
CA GLU A 167 21.03 -1.14 -2.29
C GLU A 167 20.66 -0.05 -3.31
N ALA A 168 21.50 0.15 -4.32
CA ALA A 168 21.35 1.26 -5.28
C ALA A 168 20.05 1.18 -6.12
N ASP A 169 19.49 -0.01 -6.30
CA ASP A 169 18.22 -0.25 -7.01
C ASP A 169 16.99 -0.18 -6.10
N VAL A 170 17.17 0.09 -4.78
CA VAL A 170 16.11 0.23 -3.80
C VAL A 170 15.91 1.70 -3.42
N VAL A 171 14.68 2.17 -3.52
CA VAL A 171 14.22 3.46 -3.01
C VAL A 171 13.74 3.27 -1.57
N PRO A 172 14.51 3.68 -0.56
CA PRO A 172 14.06 3.61 0.83
C PRO A 172 13.08 4.75 1.10
N ILE A 173 11.99 4.45 1.80
CA ILE A 173 10.95 5.42 2.17
C ILE A 173 10.58 5.22 3.64
N SER A 174 10.46 6.31 4.37
CA SER A 174 10.04 6.34 5.78
C SER A 174 8.75 7.14 5.95
N ALA A 175 8.17 7.10 7.14
CA ALA A 175 7.01 7.95 7.45
C ALA A 175 7.36 9.45 7.37
N ALA A 176 8.59 9.84 7.67
CA ALA A 176 9.03 11.23 7.55
C ALA A 176 9.09 11.73 6.08
N ASP A 177 9.30 10.83 5.12
CA ASP A 177 9.25 11.18 3.70
C ASP A 177 7.81 11.34 3.20
N ILE A 178 6.87 10.60 3.79
CA ILE A 178 5.44 10.62 3.42
C ILE A 178 4.71 11.78 4.09
N PHE A 179 5.05 12.07 5.35
CA PHE A 179 4.41 13.07 6.22
C PHE A 179 5.45 14.09 6.71
N PRO A 180 5.92 15.00 5.83
CA PRO A 180 6.95 16.00 6.16
C PRO A 180 6.49 17.06 7.15
#